data_bea87a513fcd31d2e6e322cd41dab92c
#
_entry.id   bea87a513fcd31d2e6e322cd41dab92c
#
_cell.length_a   1.000
_cell.length_b   1.000
_cell.length_c   1.000
_cell.angle_alpha   90.00
_cell.angle_beta   90.00
_cell.angle_gamma   90.00
#
_symmetry.space_group_name_H-M   'P 1'
#
loop_
_entity.id
_entity.type
_entity.pdbx_description
1 polymer ?
#
loop_
_entity_poly.entity_id
_entity_poly.type
_entity_poly.pdbx_seq_one_letter_code
_entity_poly.pdbx_strand_id
1 'polypeptide(L)'
;MNMIKVESLNKTIKGKAILKDISFEVAEGECVALIGPNGAGKTTLLDCLLGDKLVTSGQVSIQGLPVTSSQLDYIRGYLPQENVIVQKLKVKELIAFFQSIYPNPLNNQEIDQLLQFDQQQKEQLAEKLSGGQKRLFSFVLT
;
A
#
# COMPACT_ATOMS: atom_id res chain seq x y z
N MET A 1 11.98 -16.57 6.68
CA MET A 1 12.41 -15.22 7.13
C MET A 1 11.16 -14.40 7.44
N ASN A 2 11.13 -13.68 8.57
CA ASN A 2 9.95 -12.87 8.90
C ASN A 2 9.97 -11.61 8.03
N MET A 3 8.92 -11.42 7.23
CA MET A 3 8.75 -10.24 6.38
C MET A 3 8.27 -9.04 7.21
N ILE A 4 7.33 -9.26 8.12
CA ILE A 4 6.84 -8.23 9.04
C ILE A 4 6.94 -8.77 10.45
N LYS A 5 7.45 -7.97 11.37
CA LYS A 5 7.49 -8.29 12.79
C LYS A 5 6.96 -7.11 13.60
N VAL A 6 6.00 -7.38 14.46
CA VAL A 6 5.38 -6.41 15.37
C VAL A 6 5.55 -6.93 16.79
N GLU A 7 6.13 -6.15 17.69
CA GLU A 7 6.44 -6.52 19.06
C GLU A 7 5.87 -5.49 20.03
N SER A 8 4.93 -5.94 20.86
CA SER A 8 4.30 -5.15 21.94
C SER A 8 3.88 -3.75 21.51
N LEU A 9 3.32 -3.63 20.30
CA LEU A 9 2.93 -2.37 19.73
C LEU A 9 1.77 -1.75 20.50
N ASN A 10 1.97 -0.54 20.97
CA ASN A 10 0.95 0.30 21.57
C ASN A 10 0.81 1.61 20.80
N LYS A 11 -0.42 2.07 20.60
CA LYS A 11 -0.71 3.35 20.01
C LYS A 11 -1.79 4.08 20.77
N THR A 12 -1.45 5.27 21.25
CA THR A 12 -2.37 6.19 21.91
C THR A 12 -2.54 7.45 21.03
N ILE A 13 -3.78 7.87 20.82
CA ILE A 13 -4.12 9.07 20.07
C ILE A 13 -5.02 9.94 20.95
N LYS A 14 -4.62 11.19 21.19
CA LYS A 14 -5.36 12.16 22.04
C LYS A 14 -5.77 11.55 23.40
N GLY A 15 -4.86 10.85 24.06
CA GLY A 15 -5.10 10.21 25.36
C GLY A 15 -5.90 8.89 25.32
N LYS A 16 -6.42 8.48 24.17
CA LYS A 16 -7.15 7.22 24.01
C LYS A 16 -6.23 6.14 23.45
N ALA A 17 -6.11 5.00 24.15
CA ALA A 17 -5.39 3.84 23.67
C ALA A 17 -6.18 3.17 22.53
N ILE A 18 -5.61 3.18 21.33
CA ILE A 18 -6.20 2.60 20.11
C ILE A 18 -5.68 1.18 19.88
N LEU A 19 -4.37 0.98 20.00
CA LEU A 19 -3.74 -0.35 19.91
C LEU A 19 -3.12 -0.65 21.27
N LYS A 20 -3.25 -1.89 21.74
CA LYS A 20 -2.79 -2.32 23.06
C LYS A 20 -2.06 -3.64 22.92
N ASP A 21 -0.75 -3.62 23.16
CA ASP A 21 0.13 -4.78 23.20
C ASP A 21 -0.05 -5.75 22.04
N ILE A 22 -0.04 -5.22 20.82
CA ILE A 22 -0.20 -6.01 19.60
C ILE A 22 1.14 -6.62 19.22
N SER A 23 1.18 -7.94 19.08
CA SER A 23 2.37 -8.69 18.66
C SER A 23 1.96 -9.75 17.64
N PHE A 24 2.64 -9.78 16.50
CA PHE A 24 2.50 -10.82 15.47
C PHE A 24 3.69 -10.77 14.49
N GLU A 25 3.81 -11.83 13.72
CA GLU A 25 4.81 -11.95 12.65
C GLU A 25 4.11 -12.41 11.38
N VAL A 26 4.63 -11.97 10.23
CA VAL A 26 4.20 -12.42 8.90
C VAL A 26 5.42 -12.96 8.19
N ALA A 27 5.35 -14.21 7.75
CA ALA A 27 6.42 -14.86 7.00
C ALA A 27 6.39 -14.47 5.51
N GLU A 28 7.48 -14.76 4.82
CA GLU A 28 7.55 -14.60 3.37
C GLU A 28 6.52 -15.51 2.67
N GLY A 29 5.78 -14.96 1.72
CA GLY A 29 4.72 -15.66 0.98
C GLY A 29 3.41 -15.83 1.77
N GLU A 30 3.34 -15.36 3.01
CA GLU A 30 2.12 -15.43 3.81
C GLU A 30 1.16 -14.29 3.46
N CYS A 31 -0.14 -14.61 3.42
CA CYS A 31 -1.21 -13.64 3.27
C CYS A 31 -2.00 -13.55 4.57
N VAL A 32 -2.04 -12.38 5.18
CA VAL A 32 -2.70 -12.14 6.46
C VAL A 32 -3.90 -11.21 6.28
N ALA A 33 -5.06 -11.60 6.81
CA ALA A 33 -6.26 -10.77 6.83
C ALA A 33 -6.48 -10.12 8.20
N LEU A 34 -6.66 -8.79 8.21
CA LEU A 34 -6.96 -8.02 9.40
C LEU A 34 -8.47 -7.80 9.51
N ILE A 35 -9.12 -8.55 10.39
CA ILE A 35 -10.59 -8.57 10.54
C ILE A 35 -10.98 -7.93 11.87
N GLY A 36 -12.07 -7.17 11.87
CA GLY A 36 -12.62 -6.55 13.07
C GLY A 36 -13.65 -5.47 12.76
N PRO A 37 -14.43 -5.03 13.76
CA PRO A 37 -15.44 -3.99 13.58
C PRO A 37 -14.83 -2.61 13.21
N ASN A 38 -15.67 -1.69 12.77
CA ASN A 38 -15.25 -0.30 12.56
C ASN A 38 -14.80 0.30 13.89
N GLY A 39 -13.69 1.04 13.86
CA GLY A 39 -13.11 1.63 15.07
C GLY A 39 -12.20 0.69 15.89
N ALA A 40 -12.01 -0.57 15.48
CA ALA A 40 -11.10 -1.51 16.17
C ALA A 40 -9.61 -1.17 16.05
N GLY A 41 -9.23 -0.13 15.28
CA GLY A 41 -7.83 0.28 15.10
C GLY A 41 -7.14 -0.32 13.89
N LYS A 42 -7.84 -1.03 13.00
CA LYS A 42 -7.25 -1.67 11.80
C LYS A 42 -6.44 -0.68 10.94
N THR A 43 -7.04 0.44 10.58
CA THR A 43 -6.34 1.49 9.80
C THR A 43 -5.17 2.06 10.58
N THR A 44 -5.32 2.28 11.90
CA THR A 44 -4.23 2.76 12.75
C THR A 44 -3.05 1.77 12.79
N LEU A 45 -3.33 0.46 12.81
CA LEU A 45 -2.29 -0.56 12.72
C LEU A 45 -1.57 -0.49 11.36
N LEU A 46 -2.33 -0.42 10.26
CA LEU A 46 -1.74 -0.27 8.92
C LEU A 46 -0.89 1.01 8.80
N ASP A 47 -1.37 2.15 9.32
CA ASP A 47 -0.59 3.39 9.33
C ASP A 47 0.73 3.25 10.12
N CYS A 48 0.73 2.47 11.22
CA CYS A 48 1.96 2.17 11.96
C CYS A 48 2.90 1.24 11.17
N LEU A 49 2.36 0.24 10.44
CA LEU A 49 3.15 -0.65 9.57
C LEU A 49 3.76 0.08 8.38
N LEU A 50 3.06 1.09 7.86
CA LEU A 50 3.54 1.94 6.78
C LEU A 50 4.56 2.99 7.24
N GLY A 51 4.66 3.23 8.54
CA GLY A 51 5.50 4.30 9.08
C GLY A 51 4.84 5.69 9.05
N ASP A 52 3.59 5.79 8.60
CA ASP A 52 2.83 7.06 8.55
C ASP A 52 2.47 7.56 9.95
N LYS A 53 2.34 6.66 10.90
CA LYS A 53 2.13 6.97 12.31
C LYS A 53 3.18 6.31 13.20
N LEU A 54 3.86 7.10 13.98
CA LEU A 54 4.80 6.59 14.98
C LEU A 54 4.05 5.80 16.06
N VAL A 55 4.61 4.68 16.49
CA VAL A 55 4.12 3.92 17.64
C VAL A 55 4.32 4.71 18.95
N THR A 56 3.46 4.49 19.95
CA THR A 56 3.67 5.06 21.28
C THR A 56 4.72 4.26 22.05
N SER A 57 4.69 2.94 21.94
CA SER A 57 5.72 2.01 22.42
C SER A 57 5.67 0.71 21.64
N GLY A 58 6.69 -0.13 21.79
CA GLY A 58 6.88 -1.34 21.01
C GLY A 58 7.68 -1.08 19.74
N GLN A 59 7.76 -2.10 18.89
CA GLN A 59 8.57 -2.05 17.67
C GLN A 59 7.84 -2.66 16.49
N VAL A 60 8.12 -2.10 15.31
CA VAL A 60 7.65 -2.62 14.02
C VAL A 60 8.82 -2.65 13.06
N SER A 61 9.05 -3.79 12.42
CA SER A 61 10.08 -3.95 11.41
C SER A 61 9.55 -4.72 10.20
N ILE A 62 10.09 -4.40 9.03
CA ILE A 62 9.84 -5.06 7.76
C ILE A 62 11.19 -5.51 7.22
N GLN A 63 11.35 -6.81 6.94
CA GLN A 63 12.63 -7.42 6.55
C GLN A 63 13.79 -7.06 7.49
N GLY A 64 13.51 -6.92 8.79
CA GLY A 64 14.49 -6.52 9.80
C GLY A 64 14.81 -5.03 9.83
N LEU A 65 14.24 -4.23 8.93
CA LEU A 65 14.42 -2.78 8.88
C LEU A 65 13.29 -2.08 9.68
N PRO A 66 13.57 -1.01 10.42
CA PRO A 66 12.53 -0.21 11.06
C PRO A 66 11.62 0.42 9.98
N VAL A 67 10.33 0.56 10.26
CA VAL A 67 9.34 1.07 9.28
C VAL A 67 9.62 2.48 8.77
N THR A 68 10.48 3.22 9.45
CA THR A 68 10.94 4.55 9.04
C THR A 68 12.12 4.54 8.07
N SER A 69 12.62 3.35 7.71
CA SER A 69 13.75 3.23 6.77
C SER A 69 13.31 3.57 5.34
N SER A 70 14.02 4.49 4.68
CA SER A 70 13.80 4.83 3.27
C SER A 70 14.05 3.66 2.29
N GLN A 71 14.76 2.62 2.73
CA GLN A 71 14.94 1.41 1.92
C GLN A 71 13.64 0.66 1.69
N LEU A 72 12.66 0.82 2.59
CA LEU A 72 11.35 0.20 2.46
C LEU A 72 10.47 0.84 1.36
N ASP A 73 10.76 2.06 0.94
CA ASP A 73 10.00 2.76 -0.09
C ASP A 73 10.11 2.07 -1.46
N TYR A 74 11.16 1.24 -1.66
CA TYR A 74 11.38 0.50 -2.90
C TYR A 74 10.83 -0.94 -2.90
N ILE A 75 10.39 -1.44 -1.75
CA ILE A 75 9.95 -2.84 -1.58
C ILE A 75 8.58 -2.96 -0.94
N ARG A 76 7.98 -1.83 -0.56
CA ARG A 76 6.69 -1.76 0.12
C ARG A 76 5.66 -1.10 -0.79
N GLY A 77 4.62 -1.84 -1.20
CA GLY A 77 3.46 -1.31 -1.88
C GLY A 77 2.30 -1.08 -0.91
N TYR A 78 1.53 -0.02 -1.11
CA TYR A 78 0.30 0.26 -0.38
C TYR A 78 -0.82 0.68 -1.31
N LEU A 79 -1.92 -0.05 -1.26
CA LEU A 79 -3.13 0.28 -1.97
C LEU A 79 -4.18 0.82 -0.99
N PRO A 80 -4.42 2.14 -0.95
CA PRO A 80 -5.40 2.73 -0.03
C PRO A 80 -6.83 2.30 -0.34
N GLN A 81 -7.74 2.47 0.61
CA GLN A 81 -9.16 2.14 0.44
C GLN A 81 -9.81 2.99 -0.66
N GLU A 82 -9.44 4.27 -0.74
CA GLU A 82 -9.89 5.18 -1.79
C GLU A 82 -8.93 5.13 -2.98
N ASN A 83 -9.48 5.13 -4.19
CA ASN A 83 -8.65 5.16 -5.40
C ASN A 83 -8.06 6.57 -5.55
N VAL A 84 -6.76 6.70 -5.34
CA VAL A 84 -6.02 7.94 -5.61
C VAL A 84 -5.65 7.97 -7.08
N ILE A 85 -6.50 8.61 -7.89
CA ILE A 85 -6.22 8.82 -9.31
C ILE A 85 -5.93 10.29 -9.53
N VAL A 86 -4.77 10.56 -10.12
CA VAL A 86 -4.41 11.92 -10.51
C VAL A 86 -5.36 12.40 -11.62
N GLN A 87 -6.10 13.47 -11.32
CA GLN A 87 -7.06 14.04 -12.26
C GLN A 87 -6.34 14.64 -13.49
N LYS A 88 -7.04 14.66 -14.61
CA LYS A 88 -6.60 15.29 -15.86
C LYS A 88 -5.40 14.63 -16.55
N LEU A 89 -4.95 13.47 -16.10
CA LEU A 89 -3.94 12.66 -16.79
C LEU A 89 -4.58 11.46 -17.49
N LYS A 90 -4.08 11.12 -18.65
CA LYS A 90 -4.45 9.91 -19.37
C LYS A 90 -3.87 8.68 -18.69
N VAL A 91 -4.52 7.53 -18.85
CA VAL A 91 -4.04 6.24 -18.35
C VAL A 91 -2.59 5.99 -18.76
N LYS A 92 -2.25 6.14 -20.04
CA LYS A 92 -0.88 5.95 -20.54
C LYS A 92 0.14 6.92 -19.95
N GLU A 93 -0.27 8.15 -19.65
CA GLU A 93 0.62 9.14 -19.04
C GLU A 93 0.96 8.78 -17.59
N LEU A 94 -0.03 8.27 -16.84
CA LEU A 94 0.20 7.76 -15.50
C LEU A 94 1.08 6.50 -15.51
N ILE A 95 0.89 5.57 -16.45
CA ILE A 95 1.76 4.40 -16.62
C ILE A 95 3.21 4.86 -16.83
N ALA A 96 3.46 5.76 -17.77
CA ALA A 96 4.79 6.28 -18.06
C ALA A 96 5.41 6.99 -16.84
N PHE A 97 4.61 7.75 -16.11
CA PHE A 97 5.05 8.42 -14.88
C PHE A 97 5.51 7.42 -13.83
N PHE A 98 4.68 6.41 -13.50
CA PHE A 98 5.05 5.40 -12.50
C PHE A 98 6.26 4.57 -12.95
N GLN A 99 6.35 4.21 -14.23
CA GLN A 99 7.55 3.54 -14.76
C GLN A 99 8.82 4.38 -14.61
N SER A 100 8.71 5.71 -14.60
CA SER A 100 9.87 6.60 -14.45
C SER A 100 10.38 6.73 -13.02
N ILE A 101 9.55 6.45 -12.02
CA ILE A 101 9.90 6.63 -10.61
C ILE A 101 10.30 5.33 -9.90
N TYR A 102 9.85 4.17 -10.39
CA TYR A 102 10.24 2.88 -9.79
C TYR A 102 11.60 2.40 -10.32
N PRO A 103 12.46 1.80 -9.46
CA PRO A 103 13.77 1.29 -9.88
C PRO A 103 13.66 0.12 -10.86
N ASN A 104 12.66 -0.76 -10.68
CA ASN A 104 12.39 -1.94 -11.48
C ASN A 104 10.92 -1.97 -11.89
N PRO A 105 10.47 -1.07 -12.77
CA PRO A 105 9.07 -0.99 -13.15
C PRO A 105 8.67 -2.18 -14.01
N LEU A 106 7.40 -2.54 -13.96
CA LEU A 106 6.80 -3.44 -14.94
C LEU A 106 6.96 -2.83 -16.34
N ASN A 107 7.29 -3.64 -17.33
CA ASN A 107 7.33 -3.21 -18.72
C ASN A 107 5.90 -3.10 -19.30
N ASN A 108 5.76 -2.47 -20.48
CA ASN A 108 4.45 -2.25 -21.10
C ASN A 108 3.69 -3.56 -21.38
N GLN A 109 4.38 -4.64 -21.73
CA GLN A 109 3.75 -5.93 -22.02
C GLN A 109 3.18 -6.54 -20.74
N GLU A 110 3.89 -6.48 -19.62
CA GLU A 110 3.42 -6.96 -18.32
C GLU A 110 2.22 -6.14 -17.83
N ILE A 111 2.28 -4.82 -17.95
CA ILE A 111 1.17 -3.92 -17.61
C ILE A 111 -0.06 -4.22 -18.47
N ASP A 112 0.11 -4.43 -19.77
CA ASP A 112 -0.97 -4.75 -20.68
C ASP A 112 -1.63 -6.10 -20.37
N GLN A 113 -0.86 -7.09 -20.00
CA GLN A 113 -1.37 -8.39 -19.55
C GLN A 113 -2.19 -8.29 -18.26
N LEU A 114 -1.77 -7.45 -17.33
CA LEU A 114 -2.45 -7.26 -16.04
C LEU A 114 -3.71 -6.40 -16.16
N LEU A 115 -3.63 -5.29 -16.89
CA LEU A 115 -4.75 -4.35 -17.04
C LEU A 115 -5.80 -4.83 -18.04
N GLN A 116 -5.37 -5.45 -19.15
CA GLN A 116 -6.21 -5.83 -20.30
C GLN A 116 -7.02 -4.64 -20.86
N PHE A 117 -6.45 -3.44 -20.79
CA PHE A 117 -7.08 -2.24 -21.32
C PHE A 117 -6.86 -2.14 -22.83
N ASP A 118 -7.92 -1.80 -23.54
CA ASP A 118 -7.84 -1.49 -24.97
C ASP A 118 -7.18 -0.10 -25.22
N GLN A 119 -6.94 0.21 -26.51
CA GLN A 119 -6.29 1.46 -26.87
C GLN A 119 -7.12 2.69 -26.47
N GLN A 120 -8.45 2.61 -26.54
CA GLN A 120 -9.33 3.71 -26.13
C GLN A 120 -9.24 3.96 -24.63
N GLN A 121 -9.19 2.91 -23.83
CA GLN A 121 -9.04 3.00 -22.36
C GLN A 121 -7.68 3.59 -21.97
N LYS A 122 -6.62 3.28 -22.70
CA LYS A 122 -5.28 3.87 -22.48
C LYS A 122 -5.22 5.36 -22.84
N GLU A 123 -5.96 5.78 -23.84
CA GLU A 123 -5.99 7.18 -24.31
C GLU A 123 -6.96 8.07 -23.53
N GLN A 124 -7.90 7.50 -22.77
CA GLN A 124 -8.83 8.31 -21.98
C GLN A 124 -8.19 8.84 -20.69
N LEU A 125 -8.82 9.86 -20.11
CA LEU A 125 -8.45 10.34 -18.77
C LEU A 125 -8.70 9.25 -17.73
N ALA A 126 -7.76 9.05 -16.81
CA ALA A 126 -7.86 8.00 -15.80
C ALA A 126 -9.08 8.17 -14.87
N GLU A 127 -9.53 9.40 -14.67
CA GLU A 127 -10.75 9.69 -13.90
C GLU A 127 -12.03 9.15 -14.55
N LYS A 128 -12.03 8.85 -15.86
CA LYS A 128 -13.15 8.28 -16.61
C LYS A 128 -13.23 6.75 -16.54
N LEU A 129 -12.23 6.08 -16.00
CA LEU A 129 -12.28 4.66 -15.74
C LEU A 129 -13.44 4.31 -14.80
N SER A 130 -14.05 3.14 -14.97
CA SER A 130 -15.03 2.60 -14.00
C SER A 130 -14.38 2.39 -12.63
N GLY A 131 -15.19 2.25 -11.57
CA GLY A 131 -14.67 2.00 -10.22
C GLY A 131 -13.76 0.78 -10.13
N GLY A 132 -14.16 -0.33 -10.77
CA GLY A 132 -13.35 -1.56 -10.83
C GLY A 132 -12.06 -1.37 -11.62
N GLN A 133 -12.12 -0.68 -12.77
CA GLN A 133 -10.93 -0.36 -13.57
C GLN A 133 -9.96 0.54 -12.82
N LYS A 134 -10.46 1.56 -12.11
CA LYS A 134 -9.63 2.41 -11.23
C LYS A 134 -8.93 1.59 -10.16
N ARG A 135 -9.63 0.65 -9.55
CA ARG A 135 -9.06 -0.21 -8.51
C ARG A 135 -7.98 -1.12 -9.05
N LEU A 136 -8.24 -1.79 -10.19
CA LEU A 136 -7.25 -2.62 -10.87
C LEU A 136 -6.04 -1.79 -11.31
N PHE A 137 -6.28 -0.62 -11.90
CA PHE A 137 -5.24 0.30 -12.33
C PHE A 137 -4.35 0.75 -11.17
N SER A 138 -4.95 1.18 -10.06
CA SER A 138 -4.21 1.54 -8.86
C SER A 138 -3.39 0.37 -8.30
N PHE A 139 -3.94 -0.85 -8.33
CA PHE A 139 -3.24 -2.06 -7.87
C PHE A 139 -2.02 -2.40 -8.73
N VAL A 140 -2.14 -2.28 -10.05
CA VAL A 140 -1.03 -2.59 -10.99
C VAL A 140 0.09 -1.55 -10.90
N LEU A 141 -0.23 -0.30 -10.52
CA LEU A 141 0.74 0.78 -10.37
C LEU A 141 1.37 0.87 -8.95
N THR A 142 0.91 0.07 -7.98
CA THR A 142 1.47 0.00 -6.62
C THR A 142 2.61 -1.00 -6.55
#